data_856ba214c5c5f1ec11b12340c11dbad4
#
_entry.id   856ba214c5c5f1ec11b12340c11dbad4
#
_cell.length_a   1.000
_cell.length_b   1.000
_cell.length_c   1.000
_cell.angle_alpha   90.00
_cell.angle_beta   90.00
_cell.angle_gamma   90.00
#
_symmetry.space_group_name_H-M   'P 1'
#
loop_
_entity.id
_entity.type
_entity.pdbx_description
1 polymer ?
#
loop_
_entity_poly.entity_id
_entity_poly.type
_entity_poly.pdbx_seq_one_letter_code
_entity_poly.pdbx_strand_id
1 'polypeptide(L)'
;NQQDYLSDYIVVCSGAWSSEWLSLKERVFPMKGQMIVLKSDPSVVTNIVLDQGRYIIPRKDGRILVGSTMQNVGFDRSTDEQTRQDLHDFASQRFEVLAKSKVECHWSGFRPASKSSKVMLGRYDQFNNVYLNTGHFRNGLNMAPESAKRITQLITHEI
;
A
#
# COMPACT_ATOMS: atom_id res chain seq x y z
N ASN A 1 -25.01 -9.98 -8.81
CA ASN A 1 -25.27 -11.33 -8.32
C ASN A 1 -24.57 -11.45 -6.98
N GLN A 2 -25.36 -11.67 -5.94
CA GLN A 2 -24.86 -12.00 -4.61
C GLN A 2 -24.66 -13.52 -4.60
N GLN A 3 -23.46 -13.98 -4.27
CA GLN A 3 -23.13 -15.39 -4.18
C GLN A 3 -22.63 -15.67 -2.76
N ASP A 4 -23.24 -16.64 -2.10
CA ASP A 4 -22.85 -17.07 -0.76
C ASP A 4 -21.76 -18.15 -0.85
N TYR A 5 -20.76 -18.03 0.00
CA TYR A 5 -19.69 -19.02 0.16
C TYR A 5 -19.70 -19.55 1.59
N LEU A 6 -19.61 -20.86 1.73
CA LEU A 6 -19.44 -21.53 3.03
C LEU A 6 -17.99 -21.93 3.21
N SER A 7 -17.42 -21.66 4.39
CA SER A 7 -16.06 -22.04 4.76
C SER A 7 -15.95 -22.22 6.27
N ASP A 8 -15.03 -23.09 6.72
CA ASP A 8 -14.76 -23.30 8.14
C ASP A 8 -14.09 -22.07 8.75
N TYR A 9 -13.23 -21.39 8.02
CA TYR A 9 -12.49 -20.21 8.46
C TYR A 9 -12.56 -19.09 7.42
N ILE A 10 -12.52 -17.85 7.92
CA ILE A 10 -12.47 -16.62 7.10
C ILE A 10 -11.24 -15.81 7.54
N VAL A 11 -10.39 -15.45 6.57
CA VAL A 11 -9.28 -14.52 6.81
C VAL A 11 -9.58 -13.20 6.11
N VAL A 12 -9.74 -12.13 6.89
CA VAL A 12 -10.04 -10.79 6.39
C VAL A 12 -8.75 -10.06 6.02
N CYS A 13 -8.46 -9.99 4.72
CA CYS A 13 -7.31 -9.30 4.13
C CYS A 13 -7.73 -8.08 3.31
N SER A 14 -8.84 -7.45 3.64
CA SER A 14 -9.48 -6.37 2.86
C SER A 14 -8.77 -5.01 2.97
N GLY A 15 -7.58 -4.94 3.59
CA GLY A 15 -6.73 -3.75 3.61
C GLY A 15 -7.47 -2.54 4.18
N ALA A 16 -7.48 -1.42 3.46
CA ALA A 16 -8.10 -0.17 3.91
C ALA A 16 -9.62 -0.26 4.12
N TRP A 17 -10.27 -1.26 3.53
CA TRP A 17 -11.72 -1.50 3.66
C TRP A 17 -12.09 -2.40 4.85
N SER A 18 -11.15 -2.86 5.65
CA SER A 18 -11.42 -3.80 6.73
C SER A 18 -12.46 -3.29 7.73
N SER A 19 -12.46 -1.99 8.04
CA SER A 19 -13.44 -1.37 8.95
C SER A 19 -14.80 -1.08 8.32
N GLU A 20 -14.96 -1.30 7.03
CA GLU A 20 -16.25 -1.23 6.32
C GLU A 20 -17.06 -2.52 6.52
N TRP A 21 -16.39 -3.62 6.78
CA TRP A 21 -16.97 -4.96 6.92
C TRP A 21 -17.07 -5.41 8.37
N LEU A 22 -16.16 -4.94 9.23
CA LEU A 22 -16.04 -5.40 10.60
C LEU A 22 -15.98 -4.24 11.59
N SER A 23 -16.62 -4.41 12.74
CA SER A 23 -16.49 -3.51 13.88
C SER A 23 -15.17 -3.76 14.61
N LEU A 24 -14.08 -3.22 14.10
CA LEU A 24 -12.75 -3.40 14.68
C LEU A 24 -12.58 -2.56 15.95
N LYS A 25 -11.83 -3.07 16.96
CA LYS A 25 -11.44 -2.33 18.18
C LYS A 25 -10.71 -1.03 17.82
N GLU A 26 -9.88 -1.08 16.79
CA GLU A 26 -9.24 0.08 16.22
C GLU A 26 -9.59 0.18 14.73
N ARG A 27 -10.11 1.34 14.34
CA ARG A 27 -10.49 1.58 12.95
C ARG A 27 -9.27 1.58 12.03
N VAL A 28 -9.32 0.75 10.98
CA VAL A 28 -8.45 0.85 9.81
C VAL A 28 -9.07 1.86 8.84
N PHE A 29 -8.26 2.77 8.33
CA PHE A 29 -8.71 3.81 7.40
C PHE A 29 -7.76 3.96 6.21
N PRO A 30 -8.26 4.46 5.07
CA PRO A 30 -7.45 4.64 3.87
C PRO A 30 -6.48 5.83 4.04
N MET A 31 -5.19 5.57 3.89
CA MET A 31 -4.19 6.62 3.72
C MET A 31 -3.79 6.66 2.24
N LYS A 32 -4.31 7.63 1.52
CA LYS A 32 -4.05 7.80 0.09
C LYS A 32 -2.58 8.13 -0.17
N GLY A 33 -2.03 7.52 -1.22
CA GLY A 33 -0.73 7.87 -1.77
C GLY A 33 -0.80 7.96 -3.28
N GLN A 34 -0.25 9.03 -3.84
CA GLN A 34 -0.12 9.21 -5.28
C GLN A 34 1.30 8.90 -5.73
N MET A 35 1.44 8.35 -6.92
CA MET A 35 2.71 7.98 -7.54
C MET A 35 2.68 8.25 -9.04
N ILE A 36 3.85 8.55 -9.60
CA ILE A 36 4.06 8.64 -11.04
C ILE A 36 5.05 7.59 -11.54
N VAL A 37 4.98 7.29 -12.83
CA VAL A 37 6.01 6.56 -13.58
C VAL A 37 6.64 7.48 -14.60
N LEU A 38 7.95 7.59 -14.55
CA LEU A 38 8.76 8.24 -15.59
C LEU A 38 9.37 7.18 -16.51
N LYS A 39 9.57 7.55 -17.77
CA LYS A 39 10.36 6.74 -18.72
C LYS A 39 11.73 7.36 -18.88
N SER A 40 12.77 6.56 -18.71
CA SER A 40 14.17 6.97 -18.86
C SER A 40 15.05 5.81 -19.32
N ASP A 41 16.32 6.08 -19.56
CA ASP A 41 17.32 5.04 -19.76
C ASP A 41 17.55 4.28 -18.44
N PRO A 42 17.60 2.93 -18.46
CA PRO A 42 17.81 2.12 -17.24
C PRO A 42 19.11 2.43 -16.48
N SER A 43 20.11 3.01 -17.14
CA SER A 43 21.40 3.37 -16.53
C SER A 43 21.36 4.65 -15.70
N VAL A 44 20.32 5.49 -15.86
CA VAL A 44 20.21 6.80 -15.20
C VAL A 44 20.01 6.67 -13.70
N VAL A 45 19.15 5.76 -13.26
CA VAL A 45 18.93 5.45 -11.85
C VAL A 45 19.12 3.95 -11.68
N THR A 46 20.13 3.53 -10.96
CA THR A 46 20.49 2.11 -10.77
C THR A 46 20.08 1.56 -9.42
N ASN A 47 19.88 2.44 -8.42
CA ASN A 47 19.53 2.05 -7.07
C ASN A 47 18.26 2.76 -6.61
N ILE A 48 17.55 2.15 -5.63
CA ILE A 48 16.45 2.82 -4.96
C ILE A 48 17.00 3.99 -4.15
N VAL A 49 16.43 5.17 -4.36
CA VAL A 49 16.70 6.37 -3.56
C VAL A 49 15.52 6.62 -2.64
N LEU A 50 15.80 6.79 -1.36
CA LEU A 50 14.84 7.20 -0.34
C LEU A 50 15.29 8.55 0.23
N ASP A 51 14.47 9.58 0.08
CA ASP A 51 14.75 10.92 0.56
C ASP A 51 13.45 11.64 0.96
N GLN A 52 13.48 12.34 2.12
CA GLN A 52 12.34 13.09 2.66
C GLN A 52 11.01 12.32 2.69
N GLY A 53 11.08 10.98 2.95
CA GLY A 53 9.91 10.11 2.97
C GLY A 53 9.34 9.73 1.61
N ARG A 54 9.92 10.23 0.53
CA ARG A 54 9.65 9.86 -0.86
C ARG A 54 10.70 8.89 -1.38
N TYR A 55 10.42 8.22 -2.48
CA TYR A 55 11.33 7.25 -3.11
C TYR A 55 11.33 7.38 -4.62
N ILE A 56 12.47 7.02 -5.20
CA ILE A 56 12.68 6.85 -6.64
C ILE A 56 13.12 5.40 -6.83
N ILE A 57 12.33 4.60 -7.55
CA ILE A 57 12.53 3.16 -7.70
C ILE A 57 12.74 2.82 -9.18
N PRO A 58 13.98 2.49 -9.59
CA PRO A 58 14.23 2.08 -10.96
C PRO A 58 13.68 0.67 -11.23
N ARG A 59 13.27 0.46 -12.48
CA ARG A 59 12.86 -0.83 -13.02
C ARG A 59 13.80 -1.20 -14.18
N LYS A 60 13.99 -2.51 -14.39
CA LYS A 60 14.89 -3.03 -15.44
C LYS A 60 14.47 -2.61 -16.87
N ASP A 61 13.20 -2.28 -17.06
CA ASP A 61 12.63 -1.86 -18.35
C ASP A 61 12.75 -0.35 -18.64
N GLY A 62 13.50 0.38 -17.81
CA GLY A 62 13.68 1.84 -17.91
C GLY A 62 12.54 2.66 -17.32
N ARG A 63 11.55 2.03 -16.68
CA ARG A 63 10.57 2.75 -15.89
C ARG A 63 11.14 3.13 -14.53
N ILE A 64 10.80 4.32 -14.08
CA ILE A 64 11.19 4.84 -12.77
C ILE A 64 9.92 5.24 -12.02
N LEU A 65 9.63 4.55 -10.92
CA LEU A 65 8.51 4.87 -10.05
C LEU A 65 8.94 5.97 -9.08
N VAL A 66 8.17 7.04 -9.01
CA VAL A 66 8.40 8.15 -8.09
C VAL A 66 7.19 8.33 -7.18
N GLY A 67 7.41 8.36 -5.90
CA GLY A 67 6.35 8.47 -4.90
C GLY A 67 6.90 8.56 -3.49
N SER A 68 6.05 8.67 -2.53
CA SER A 68 4.60 8.83 -2.67
C SER A 68 4.11 9.91 -1.72
N THR A 69 2.93 10.44 -2.01
CA THR A 69 2.24 11.32 -1.06
C THR A 69 1.65 10.54 0.12
N MET A 70 1.21 11.27 1.12
CA MET A 70 0.44 10.75 2.26
C MET A 70 -0.71 11.71 2.56
N GLN A 71 -1.95 11.31 2.24
CA GLN A 71 -3.13 12.16 2.34
C GLN A 71 -4.27 11.38 3.03
N ASN A 72 -4.82 11.97 4.11
CA ASN A 72 -5.99 11.42 4.79
C ASN A 72 -7.26 12.08 4.22
N VAL A 73 -7.76 11.55 3.13
CA VAL A 73 -8.90 12.07 2.36
C VAL A 73 -9.99 11.03 2.14
N GLY A 74 -10.06 10.03 3.02
CA GLY A 74 -10.98 8.91 2.86
C GLY A 74 -10.67 8.10 1.59
N PHE A 75 -11.71 7.55 0.96
CA PHE A 75 -11.58 6.73 -0.24
C PHE A 75 -11.58 7.55 -1.55
N ASP A 76 -11.15 8.81 -1.52
CA ASP A 76 -10.96 9.60 -2.73
C ASP A 76 -9.79 9.06 -3.55
N ARG A 77 -10.08 8.56 -4.77
CA ARG A 77 -9.09 8.01 -5.72
C ARG A 77 -8.59 9.03 -6.74
N SER A 78 -9.06 10.26 -6.66
CA SER A 78 -8.63 11.30 -7.61
C SER A 78 -7.11 11.49 -7.55
N THR A 79 -6.55 11.91 -8.67
CA THR A 79 -5.18 12.42 -8.76
C THR A 79 -5.25 13.89 -9.19
N ASP A 80 -4.22 14.67 -8.86
CA ASP A 80 -4.18 16.08 -9.18
C ASP A 80 -2.85 16.47 -9.86
N GLU A 81 -2.92 17.47 -10.72
CA GLU A 81 -1.79 17.91 -11.53
C GLU A 81 -0.65 18.48 -10.67
N GLN A 82 -0.97 19.18 -9.57
CA GLN A 82 0.04 19.73 -8.68
C GLN A 82 0.90 18.61 -8.08
N THR A 83 0.27 17.56 -7.56
CA THR A 83 0.98 16.38 -7.03
C THR A 83 1.83 15.69 -8.10
N ARG A 84 1.31 15.59 -9.34
CA ARG A 84 2.06 15.03 -10.46
C ARG A 84 3.34 15.83 -10.71
N GLN A 85 3.23 17.16 -10.76
CA GLN A 85 4.37 18.05 -10.95
C GLN A 85 5.36 17.98 -9.77
N ASP A 86 4.87 18.01 -8.51
CA ASP A 86 5.71 17.92 -7.31
C ASP A 86 6.54 16.62 -7.25
N LEU A 87 5.97 15.51 -7.71
CA LEU A 87 6.69 14.23 -7.78
C LEU A 87 7.72 14.22 -8.92
N HIS A 88 7.40 14.83 -10.05
CA HIS A 88 8.32 14.99 -11.17
C HIS A 88 9.50 15.89 -10.77
N ASP A 89 9.24 17.03 -10.15
CA ASP A 89 10.25 17.97 -9.69
C ASP A 89 11.14 17.34 -8.62
N PHE A 90 10.56 16.58 -7.69
CA PHE A 90 11.31 15.81 -6.70
C PHE A 90 12.34 14.87 -7.37
N ALA A 91 11.94 14.15 -8.41
CA ALA A 91 12.85 13.26 -9.14
C ALA A 91 13.92 14.04 -9.92
N SER A 92 13.52 15.12 -10.57
CA SER A 92 14.39 15.97 -11.41
C SER A 92 15.47 16.69 -10.60
N GLN A 93 15.15 17.11 -9.38
CA GLN A 93 16.13 17.71 -8.45
C GLN A 93 17.22 16.74 -8.00
N ARG A 94 16.96 15.41 -7.99
CA ARG A 94 17.93 14.37 -7.61
C ARG A 94 18.68 13.83 -8.82
N PHE A 95 18.03 13.83 -9.96
CA PHE A 95 18.57 13.38 -11.24
C PHE A 95 18.13 14.34 -12.34
N GLU A 96 18.96 15.34 -12.65
CA GLU A 96 18.63 16.41 -13.61
C GLU A 96 18.16 15.88 -14.98
N VAL A 97 18.72 14.76 -15.40
CA VAL A 97 18.34 14.09 -16.64
C VAL A 97 16.85 13.69 -16.68
N LEU A 98 16.21 13.47 -15.53
CA LEU A 98 14.78 13.14 -15.42
C LEU A 98 13.87 14.35 -15.67
N ALA A 99 14.40 15.58 -15.68
CA ALA A 99 13.60 16.76 -15.97
C ALA A 99 12.93 16.72 -17.35
N LYS A 100 13.52 15.99 -18.30
CA LYS A 100 12.98 15.78 -19.64
C LYS A 100 12.19 14.48 -19.80
N SER A 101 12.11 13.68 -18.75
CA SER A 101 11.41 12.38 -18.79
C SER A 101 9.91 12.57 -18.82
N LYS A 102 9.25 11.84 -19.72
CA LYS A 102 7.78 11.87 -19.83
C LYS A 102 7.17 11.08 -18.67
N VAL A 103 6.11 11.63 -18.08
CA VAL A 103 5.24 10.89 -17.15
C VAL A 103 4.35 9.96 -17.97
N GLU A 104 4.55 8.65 -17.84
CA GLU A 104 3.76 7.61 -18.51
C GLU A 104 2.46 7.32 -17.78
N CYS A 105 2.47 7.41 -16.44
CA CYS A 105 1.33 7.07 -15.61
C CYS A 105 1.32 7.90 -14.33
N HIS A 106 0.12 8.27 -13.87
CA HIS A 106 -0.14 8.87 -12.56
C HIS A 106 -1.35 8.17 -11.94
N TRP A 107 -1.19 7.64 -10.74
CA TRP A 107 -2.27 6.92 -10.04
C TRP A 107 -2.24 7.15 -8.54
N SER A 108 -3.32 6.75 -7.89
CA SER A 108 -3.43 6.73 -6.43
C SER A 108 -3.78 5.33 -5.91
N GLY A 109 -3.43 5.07 -4.66
CA GLY A 109 -3.78 3.86 -3.94
C GLY A 109 -3.96 4.13 -2.46
N PHE A 110 -4.57 3.17 -1.73
CA PHE A 110 -4.84 3.30 -0.31
C PHE A 110 -4.02 2.31 0.51
N ARG A 111 -3.34 2.85 1.52
CA ARG A 111 -2.68 2.05 2.54
C ARG A 111 -3.61 1.87 3.72
N PRO A 112 -3.70 0.67 4.30
CA PRO A 112 -4.47 0.41 5.50
C PRO A 112 -3.77 1.02 6.73
N ALA A 113 -4.11 2.24 7.08
CA ALA A 113 -3.58 2.92 8.26
C ALA A 113 -4.44 2.68 9.49
N SER A 114 -3.85 2.73 10.68
CA SER A 114 -4.53 2.75 11.98
C SER A 114 -3.90 3.81 12.88
N LYS A 115 -4.63 4.25 13.92
CA LYS A 115 -4.09 5.27 14.84
C LYS A 115 -2.87 4.79 15.60
N SER A 116 -2.86 3.51 16.03
CA SER A 116 -1.75 2.92 16.76
C SER A 116 -0.57 2.53 15.87
N SER A 117 -0.76 2.55 14.55
CA SER A 117 0.20 2.00 13.56
C SER A 117 0.52 0.52 13.77
N LYS A 118 -0.31 -0.21 14.52
CA LYS A 118 -0.15 -1.64 14.76
C LYS A 118 -0.86 -2.45 13.69
N VAL A 119 -0.21 -3.54 13.30
CA VAL A 119 -0.81 -4.56 12.43
C VAL A 119 -1.86 -5.32 13.24
N MET A 120 -3.02 -5.53 12.65
CA MET A 120 -4.07 -6.39 13.19
C MET A 120 -3.91 -7.78 12.58
N LEU A 121 -3.33 -8.67 13.34
CA LEU A 121 -3.02 -10.02 12.93
C LEU A 121 -3.41 -10.99 14.04
N GLY A 122 -4.42 -11.82 13.79
CA GLY A 122 -4.94 -12.76 14.76
C GLY A 122 -6.43 -13.00 14.66
N ARG A 123 -6.99 -13.72 15.64
CA ARG A 123 -8.43 -14.00 15.69
C ARG A 123 -9.22 -12.71 15.95
N TYR A 124 -10.37 -12.59 15.28
CA TYR A 124 -11.33 -11.53 15.52
C TYR A 124 -12.24 -11.87 16.70
N ASP A 125 -12.28 -11.02 17.73
CA ASP A 125 -12.92 -11.34 19.00
C ASP A 125 -14.42 -11.67 18.96
N GLN A 126 -15.12 -11.23 17.89
CA GLN A 126 -16.57 -11.43 17.79
C GLN A 126 -16.95 -12.78 17.16
N PHE A 127 -16.02 -13.44 16.47
CA PHE A 127 -16.27 -14.74 15.82
C PHE A 127 -15.07 -15.66 15.96
N ASN A 128 -15.34 -16.90 16.36
CA ASN A 128 -14.29 -17.90 16.64
C ASN A 128 -13.53 -18.35 15.39
N ASN A 129 -14.14 -18.24 14.21
CA ASN A 129 -13.58 -18.71 12.94
C ASN A 129 -13.18 -17.56 11.99
N VAL A 130 -13.11 -16.31 12.47
CA VAL A 130 -12.70 -15.16 11.67
C VAL A 130 -11.35 -14.63 12.15
N TYR A 131 -10.43 -14.45 11.23
CA TYR A 131 -9.08 -13.94 11.47
C TYR A 131 -8.85 -12.63 10.72
N LEU A 132 -8.05 -11.75 11.32
CA LEU A 132 -7.65 -10.46 10.74
C LEU A 132 -6.22 -10.55 10.23
N ASN A 133 -5.98 -9.98 9.04
CA ASN A 133 -4.66 -9.75 8.48
C ASN A 133 -4.67 -8.40 7.74
N THR A 134 -4.61 -7.30 8.50
CA THR A 134 -4.79 -5.94 8.00
C THR A 134 -4.01 -4.90 8.82
N GLY A 135 -4.05 -3.63 8.42
CA GLY A 135 -3.40 -2.53 9.16
C GLY A 135 -1.90 -2.40 8.92
N HIS A 136 -1.33 -3.03 7.90
CA HIS A 136 0.11 -3.05 7.63
C HIS A 136 0.69 -1.71 7.16
N PHE A 137 -0.14 -0.74 6.83
CA PHE A 137 0.23 0.58 6.34
C PHE A 137 1.24 0.52 5.18
N ARG A 138 2.48 1.01 5.39
CA ARG A 138 3.54 1.04 4.36
C ARG A 138 4.30 -0.28 4.21
N ASN A 139 4.15 -1.20 5.16
CA ASN A 139 4.98 -2.39 5.30
C ASN A 139 4.30 -3.68 4.80
N GLY A 140 3.11 -3.58 4.20
CA GLY A 140 2.32 -4.75 3.82
C GLY A 140 3.07 -5.74 2.94
N LEU A 141 3.80 -5.26 1.93
CA LEU A 141 4.57 -6.14 1.04
C LEU A 141 5.69 -6.88 1.79
N ASN A 142 6.46 -6.16 2.62
CA ASN A 142 7.59 -6.74 3.35
C ASN A 142 7.12 -7.72 4.43
N MET A 143 5.97 -7.46 5.05
CA MET A 143 5.43 -8.28 6.15
C MET A 143 4.56 -9.44 5.66
N ALA A 144 4.16 -9.46 4.39
CA ALA A 144 3.22 -10.45 3.86
C ALA A 144 3.62 -11.91 4.13
N PRO A 145 4.88 -12.35 3.92
CA PRO A 145 5.26 -13.75 4.15
C PRO A 145 5.10 -14.16 5.61
N GLU A 146 5.58 -13.32 6.54
CA GLU A 146 5.48 -13.62 7.98
C GLU A 146 4.03 -13.53 8.47
N SER A 147 3.26 -12.56 7.99
CA SER A 147 1.85 -12.43 8.32
C SER A 147 1.04 -13.65 7.86
N ALA A 148 1.29 -14.13 6.65
CA ALA A 148 0.64 -15.34 6.14
C ALA A 148 0.99 -16.56 6.97
N LYS A 149 2.29 -16.76 7.29
CA LYS A 149 2.76 -17.85 8.14
C LYS A 149 2.08 -17.85 9.51
N ARG A 150 1.99 -16.69 10.17
CA ARG A 150 1.36 -16.57 11.50
C ARG A 150 -0.13 -16.87 11.45
N ILE A 151 -0.86 -16.38 10.46
CA ILE A 151 -2.29 -16.70 10.32
C ILE A 151 -2.49 -18.19 10.09
N THR A 152 -1.67 -18.82 9.23
CA THR A 152 -1.74 -20.26 9.00
C THR A 152 -1.50 -21.04 10.30
N GLN A 153 -0.49 -20.67 11.08
CA GLN A 153 -0.21 -21.32 12.37
C GLN A 153 -1.37 -21.19 13.36
N LEU A 154 -2.00 -20.01 13.45
CA LEU A 154 -3.15 -19.79 14.31
C LEU A 154 -4.33 -20.70 13.92
N ILE A 155 -4.61 -20.83 12.62
CA ILE A 155 -5.70 -21.68 12.11
C ILE A 155 -5.39 -23.17 12.34
N THR A 156 -4.16 -23.61 12.07
CA THR A 156 -3.80 -25.05 12.13
C THR A 156 -3.54 -25.57 13.54
N HIS A 157 -3.19 -24.72 14.49
CA HIS A 157 -2.97 -25.10 15.88
C HIS A 157 -4.24 -25.04 16.74
N GLU A 158 -5.34 -24.50 16.21
CA GLU A 158 -6.64 -24.52 16.86
C GLU A 158 -7.47 -25.76 16.45
N ILE A 159 -6.91 -26.63 15.59
CA ILE A 159 -7.47 -27.94 15.22
C ILE A 159 -6.74 -29.02 16.00
#